data_a93ffdfb1bb403fefc6325dee2e7e7a8
#
_entry.id   a93ffdfb1bb403fefc6325dee2e7e7a8
#
_cell.length_a   1.000
_cell.length_b   1.000
_cell.length_c   1.000
_cell.angle_alpha   90.00
_cell.angle_beta   90.00
_cell.angle_gamma   90.00
#
_symmetry.space_group_name_H-M   'P 1'
#
loop_
_entity.id
_entity.type
_entity.pdbx_description
1 polymer ?
#
loop_
_entity_poly.entity_id
_entity_poly.type
_entity_poly.pdbx_seq_one_letter_code
_entity_poly.pdbx_strand_id
1 'polypeptide(L)'
;VTVPGEGTYTIDSVTGAVTFTPEPQFTGTAKGINVSLTAPVGQDKNGQPVTATATAKYTPTVTPVNPTAAPATSTGVQGETQTGKPTFTEGNTEVPIKENSVKLLNPDGTEATGPVDALDPSGNKVGEYTVDPTTGVVTFTPTDKSYKGSVQPAKVQAEDKNGTKVSTTYTPTIVGVTPTATPATTEDVQGKTQESPVSFEGGKTTIAGEEKSVEIDPATYTLLGEDGQPATEVPAKDPEGNVIGKYTLKTVDGKAVAVFEPTDKTYSGEVQPVKVQAKDKNGTAVETTYTPKITPVTPTAEPAKSEAIQGETQKGTPTFSPGNTIAPIKENSYKLLDKEGNEVPAGQTTPAYAEDGVTPIGTYSINPATGEVTFTPTDKSYTGKVTPANVQGEDANGTKVSTTYTPSIIPAQPTAEPAKTVDVQGATQTGKPVFQGGTAMVNGEEKTVEIDDTVPAKLVDPKTGDKVDSLTVEGEGTYTVAPDGTVTFKPEPQFTG
;
A
#
# COMPACT_ATOMS: atom_id res chain seq x y z
N VAL A 1 51.72 -57.68 -8.36
CA VAL A 1 51.85 -58.84 -7.46
C VAL A 1 51.67 -60.08 -8.31
N THR A 2 52.67 -60.90 -8.36
CA THR A 2 52.60 -62.18 -9.07
C THR A 2 52.36 -63.26 -8.06
N VAL A 3 51.33 -64.05 -8.32
CA VAL A 3 51.00 -65.28 -7.56
C VAL A 3 51.29 -66.49 -8.48
N PRO A 4 52.35 -67.25 -8.22
CA PRO A 4 52.65 -68.41 -9.05
C PRO A 4 51.51 -69.40 -9.15
N GLY A 5 51.11 -69.78 -10.37
CA GLY A 5 50.01 -70.64 -10.67
C GLY A 5 48.63 -70.00 -10.70
N GLU A 6 48.52 -68.64 -10.44
CA GLU A 6 47.29 -67.88 -10.54
C GLU A 6 47.40 -66.77 -11.58
N GLY A 7 48.39 -65.90 -11.46
CA GLY A 7 48.58 -64.74 -12.34
C GLY A 7 49.25 -63.58 -11.64
N THR A 8 49.24 -62.42 -12.31
CA THR A 8 49.85 -61.16 -11.83
C THR A 8 48.80 -60.08 -11.66
N TYR A 9 48.79 -59.47 -10.48
CA TYR A 9 47.94 -58.33 -10.13
C TYR A 9 48.78 -57.08 -10.18
N THR A 10 48.25 -56.05 -10.81
CA THR A 10 48.75 -54.67 -10.75
C THR A 10 47.63 -53.71 -10.43
N ILE A 11 47.91 -52.65 -9.72
CA ILE A 11 46.94 -51.60 -9.44
C ILE A 11 47.44 -50.27 -10.00
N ASP A 12 46.56 -49.54 -10.68
CA ASP A 12 46.83 -48.17 -11.10
C ASP A 12 46.47 -47.23 -9.93
N SER A 13 47.50 -46.53 -9.40
CA SER A 13 47.33 -45.65 -8.24
C SER A 13 46.60 -44.36 -8.55
N VAL A 14 46.41 -43.98 -9.82
CA VAL A 14 45.71 -42.77 -10.26
C VAL A 14 44.22 -43.04 -10.40
N THR A 15 43.88 -44.16 -11.01
CA THR A 15 42.48 -44.53 -11.28
C THR A 15 41.89 -45.48 -10.24
N GLY A 16 42.75 -46.09 -9.39
CA GLY A 16 42.34 -47.16 -8.49
C GLY A 16 42.05 -48.47 -9.20
N ALA A 17 42.31 -48.57 -10.49
CA ALA A 17 42.07 -49.75 -11.28
C ALA A 17 43.08 -50.86 -10.96
N VAL A 18 42.59 -52.09 -10.81
CA VAL A 18 43.40 -53.29 -10.59
C VAL A 18 43.41 -54.17 -11.84
N THR A 19 44.62 -54.44 -12.32
CA THR A 19 44.83 -55.39 -13.40
C THR A 19 45.33 -56.70 -12.83
N PHE A 20 44.61 -57.74 -13.12
CA PHE A 20 45.03 -59.09 -12.93
C PHE A 20 45.22 -59.75 -14.30
N THR A 21 46.35 -60.31 -14.51
CA THR A 21 46.62 -61.13 -15.69
C THR A 21 46.70 -62.54 -15.22
N PRO A 22 45.65 -63.33 -15.42
CA PRO A 22 45.68 -64.72 -15.06
C PRO A 22 46.66 -65.51 -15.95
N GLU A 23 47.22 -66.53 -15.41
CA GLU A 23 47.89 -67.56 -16.26
C GLU A 23 46.83 -68.13 -17.19
N PRO A 24 47.14 -68.39 -18.48
CA PRO A 24 46.13 -68.77 -19.49
C PRO A 24 45.26 -69.98 -19.16
N GLN A 25 45.69 -70.83 -18.24
CA GLN A 25 44.98 -72.04 -17.83
C GLN A 25 44.50 -71.99 -16.38
N PHE A 26 44.59 -70.89 -15.71
CA PHE A 26 44.17 -70.76 -14.33
C PHE A 26 42.63 -70.89 -14.23
N THR A 27 42.14 -71.86 -13.44
CA THR A 27 40.73 -72.06 -13.10
C THR A 27 40.63 -72.13 -11.59
N GLY A 28 39.61 -71.46 -11.06
CA GLY A 28 39.34 -71.40 -9.63
C GLY A 28 39.24 -69.99 -9.12
N THR A 29 38.89 -69.79 -7.84
CA THR A 29 38.73 -68.51 -7.20
C THR A 29 40.10 -68.04 -6.68
N ALA A 30 40.65 -66.96 -7.20
CA ALA A 30 41.82 -66.35 -6.71
C ALA A 30 41.58 -65.66 -5.37
N LYS A 31 42.65 -65.14 -4.69
CA LYS A 31 42.53 -64.58 -3.34
C LYS A 31 41.68 -63.32 -3.25
N GLY A 32 41.48 -62.62 -4.35
CA GLY A 32 40.66 -61.42 -4.44
C GLY A 32 41.28 -60.17 -3.83
N ILE A 33 41.02 -59.04 -4.48
CA ILE A 33 41.53 -57.71 -4.10
C ILE A 33 40.43 -56.68 -4.11
N ASN A 34 40.42 -55.75 -3.16
CA ASN A 34 39.52 -54.60 -3.16
C ASN A 34 40.09 -53.46 -3.97
N VAL A 35 39.28 -52.92 -4.84
CA VAL A 35 39.59 -51.66 -5.58
C VAL A 35 38.73 -50.56 -5.02
N SER A 36 39.37 -49.49 -4.61
CA SER A 36 38.71 -48.25 -4.21
C SER A 36 39.05 -47.17 -5.20
N LEU A 37 38.08 -46.55 -5.78
CA LEU A 37 38.27 -45.51 -6.77
C LEU A 37 37.36 -44.33 -6.45
N THR A 38 37.91 -43.13 -6.52
CA THR A 38 37.17 -41.90 -6.38
C THR A 38 37.23 -41.11 -7.69
N ALA A 39 36.13 -40.73 -8.25
CA ALA A 39 36.08 -39.99 -9.49
C ALA A 39 34.94 -38.95 -9.49
N PRO A 40 35.06 -37.91 -10.30
CA PRO A 40 33.94 -37.00 -10.53
C PRO A 40 32.79 -37.77 -11.22
N VAL A 41 31.61 -37.57 -10.73
CA VAL A 41 30.39 -38.30 -11.14
C VAL A 41 29.34 -37.43 -11.76
N GLY A 42 29.67 -36.17 -11.93
CA GLY A 42 28.83 -35.17 -12.56
C GLY A 42 29.15 -33.75 -12.06
N GLN A 43 28.32 -32.86 -12.39
CA GLN A 43 28.41 -31.47 -11.90
C GLN A 43 27.16 -31.17 -11.06
N ASP A 44 27.37 -30.40 -10.00
CA ASP A 44 26.27 -29.82 -9.26
C ASP A 44 25.59 -28.73 -10.11
N LYS A 45 24.56 -28.11 -9.57
CA LYS A 45 23.83 -27.01 -10.20
C LYS A 45 24.69 -25.79 -10.60
N ASN A 46 25.95 -25.76 -10.11
CA ASN A 46 26.90 -24.67 -10.37
C ASN A 46 28.01 -25.15 -11.34
N GLY A 47 27.91 -26.32 -11.91
CA GLY A 47 28.91 -26.90 -12.82
C GLY A 47 30.15 -27.46 -12.14
N GLN A 48 30.12 -27.63 -10.81
CA GLN A 48 31.27 -28.19 -10.07
C GLN A 48 31.20 -29.73 -10.03
N PRO A 49 32.35 -30.40 -10.21
CA PRO A 49 32.39 -31.88 -10.13
C PRO A 49 31.94 -32.35 -8.73
N VAL A 50 31.00 -33.26 -8.69
CA VAL A 50 30.67 -34.03 -7.49
C VAL A 50 31.44 -35.35 -7.54
N THR A 51 32.06 -35.74 -6.45
CA THR A 51 32.84 -37.00 -6.37
C THR A 51 32.16 -38.01 -5.42
N ALA A 52 32.25 -39.25 -5.72
CA ALA A 52 31.89 -40.35 -4.81
C ALA A 52 32.99 -41.39 -4.82
N THR A 53 33.10 -42.13 -3.71
CA THR A 53 34.02 -43.23 -3.56
C THR A 53 33.29 -44.55 -3.43
N ALA A 54 33.62 -45.55 -4.21
CA ALA A 54 33.17 -46.90 -4.04
C ALA A 54 34.38 -47.85 -3.91
N THR A 55 34.13 -48.91 -3.22
CA THR A 55 35.08 -49.98 -3.09
C THR A 55 34.52 -51.26 -3.70
N ALA A 56 35.18 -51.79 -4.71
CA ALA A 56 34.87 -53.07 -5.30
C ALA A 56 35.95 -54.09 -4.91
N LYS A 57 35.52 -55.27 -4.49
CA LYS A 57 36.43 -56.38 -4.24
C LYS A 57 36.59 -57.19 -5.51
N TYR A 58 37.86 -57.37 -5.93
CA TYR A 58 38.23 -58.23 -7.05
C TYR A 58 38.62 -59.62 -6.58
N THR A 59 37.87 -60.63 -6.96
CA THR A 59 38.12 -62.03 -6.59
C THR A 59 37.97 -62.91 -7.82
N PRO A 60 38.99 -63.06 -8.66
CA PRO A 60 38.90 -63.82 -9.91
C PRO A 60 38.62 -65.33 -9.63
N THR A 61 37.72 -65.86 -10.41
CA THR A 61 37.46 -67.29 -10.51
C THR A 61 37.45 -67.66 -11.98
N VAL A 62 38.29 -68.58 -12.37
CA VAL A 62 38.47 -68.89 -13.80
C VAL A 62 37.41 -69.87 -14.33
N THR A 63 36.67 -70.59 -13.51
CA THR A 63 35.56 -71.38 -13.96
C THR A 63 34.50 -71.62 -12.90
N PRO A 64 33.28 -71.34 -13.21
CA PRO A 64 32.81 -70.36 -14.18
C PRO A 64 33.07 -68.94 -13.70
N VAL A 65 33.43 -68.03 -14.57
CA VAL A 65 33.68 -66.67 -14.23
C VAL A 65 32.32 -65.91 -14.27
N ASN A 66 31.75 -65.65 -13.11
CA ASN A 66 30.46 -64.96 -12.97
C ASN A 66 30.67 -63.76 -12.03
N PRO A 67 30.96 -62.54 -12.56
CA PRO A 67 30.94 -61.36 -11.75
C PRO A 67 29.56 -61.13 -11.17
N THR A 68 29.51 -60.50 -10.00
CA THR A 68 28.24 -60.09 -9.33
C THR A 68 28.16 -58.60 -9.19
N ALA A 69 26.95 -58.10 -9.00
CA ALA A 69 26.74 -56.67 -8.79
C ALA A 69 25.63 -56.40 -7.76
N ALA A 70 25.80 -55.35 -6.99
CA ALA A 70 24.81 -54.85 -6.05
C ALA A 70 24.32 -53.46 -6.46
N PRO A 71 23.02 -53.18 -6.31
CA PRO A 71 22.46 -51.88 -6.68
C PRO A 71 22.88 -50.76 -5.70
N ALA A 72 22.81 -49.52 -6.17
CA ALA A 72 22.97 -48.34 -5.34
C ALA A 72 21.66 -47.52 -5.31
N THR A 73 21.47 -46.82 -4.22
CA THR A 73 20.36 -45.86 -4.06
C THR A 73 20.89 -44.54 -3.49
N SER A 74 20.14 -43.47 -3.71
CA SER A 74 20.37 -42.18 -3.06
C SER A 74 19.03 -41.57 -2.69
N THR A 75 19.06 -40.58 -1.79
CA THR A 75 17.90 -39.78 -1.43
C THR A 75 18.32 -38.31 -1.39
N GLY A 76 17.63 -37.46 -2.13
CA GLY A 76 17.88 -36.06 -2.20
C GLY A 76 16.59 -35.23 -2.19
N VAL A 77 16.71 -33.93 -1.87
CA VAL A 77 15.57 -33.03 -1.96
C VAL A 77 15.25 -32.74 -3.43
N GLN A 78 14.03 -32.37 -3.70
CA GLN A 78 13.56 -31.91 -5.00
C GLN A 78 14.54 -30.91 -5.65
N GLY A 79 14.91 -31.16 -6.91
CA GLY A 79 15.86 -30.33 -7.70
C GLY A 79 17.33 -30.59 -7.41
N GLU A 80 17.70 -31.44 -6.44
CA GLU A 80 19.08 -31.77 -6.11
C GLU A 80 19.65 -32.83 -7.05
N THR A 81 20.90 -32.62 -7.52
CA THR A 81 21.67 -33.63 -8.21
C THR A 81 22.09 -34.70 -7.21
N GLN A 82 21.87 -35.97 -7.56
CA GLN A 82 22.14 -37.11 -6.69
C GLN A 82 23.15 -38.05 -7.32
N THR A 83 23.92 -38.75 -6.49
CA THR A 83 24.92 -39.70 -6.93
C THR A 83 24.78 -41.05 -6.19
N GLY A 84 25.15 -42.12 -6.88
CA GLY A 84 25.24 -43.43 -6.29
C GLY A 84 26.25 -44.30 -7.03
N LYS A 85 26.85 -45.21 -6.32
CA LYS A 85 27.85 -46.09 -6.89
C LYS A 85 27.41 -47.54 -6.71
N PRO A 86 26.89 -48.18 -7.76
CA PRO A 86 26.73 -49.65 -7.77
C PRO A 86 28.06 -50.32 -7.52
N THR A 87 28.03 -51.42 -6.82
CA THR A 87 29.23 -52.25 -6.53
C THR A 87 29.30 -53.39 -7.51
N PHE A 88 30.47 -53.55 -8.12
CA PHE A 88 30.77 -54.70 -8.99
C PHE A 88 31.87 -55.51 -8.34
N THR A 89 31.66 -56.84 -8.24
CA THR A 89 32.58 -57.77 -7.62
C THR A 89 32.89 -58.86 -8.62
N GLU A 90 34.20 -59.07 -8.83
CA GLU A 90 34.64 -60.06 -9.75
C GLU A 90 34.38 -61.48 -9.28
N GLY A 91 34.19 -62.35 -10.22
CA GLY A 91 34.03 -63.80 -9.96
C GLY A 91 35.34 -64.57 -9.80
N ASN A 92 36.44 -64.05 -10.30
CA ASN A 92 37.77 -64.67 -10.22
C ASN A 92 38.83 -63.61 -10.34
N THR A 93 39.85 -63.65 -9.48
CA THR A 93 40.96 -62.66 -9.40
C THR A 93 41.84 -62.61 -10.63
N GLU A 94 41.88 -63.63 -11.46
CA GLU A 94 42.68 -63.57 -12.70
C GLU A 94 41.90 -62.90 -13.85
N VAL A 95 40.57 -62.71 -13.65
CA VAL A 95 39.70 -62.00 -14.60
C VAL A 95 39.01 -60.85 -13.90
N PRO A 96 39.69 -59.73 -13.68
CA PRO A 96 39.16 -58.61 -12.98
C PRO A 96 38.04 -57.91 -13.77
N ILE A 97 37.27 -57.06 -13.06
CA ILE A 97 36.41 -56.07 -13.72
C ILE A 97 37.33 -55.18 -14.58
N LYS A 98 37.02 -55.06 -15.85
CA LYS A 98 37.80 -54.33 -16.84
C LYS A 98 37.70 -52.81 -16.58
N GLU A 99 38.85 -52.15 -16.62
CA GLU A 99 38.94 -50.68 -16.45
C GLU A 99 38.01 -49.98 -17.43
N ASN A 100 37.37 -48.91 -16.97
CA ASN A 100 36.50 -48.05 -17.78
C ASN A 100 35.37 -48.84 -18.46
N SER A 101 35.02 -50.04 -17.95
CA SER A 101 33.96 -50.86 -18.50
C SER A 101 32.57 -50.47 -17.98
N VAL A 102 32.48 -49.64 -16.92
CA VAL A 102 31.19 -49.29 -16.35
C VAL A 102 30.46 -48.34 -17.31
N LYS A 103 29.27 -48.75 -17.73
CA LYS A 103 28.42 -48.01 -18.69
C LYS A 103 26.98 -48.00 -18.25
N LEU A 104 26.22 -46.98 -18.70
CA LEU A 104 24.77 -47.00 -18.67
C LEU A 104 24.23 -47.86 -19.82
N LEU A 105 23.09 -48.46 -19.61
CA LEU A 105 22.33 -49.12 -20.68
C LEU A 105 21.10 -48.29 -21.06
N ASN A 106 20.81 -48.20 -22.33
CA ASN A 106 19.56 -47.70 -22.86
C ASN A 106 18.38 -48.56 -22.39
N PRO A 107 17.13 -48.10 -22.46
CA PRO A 107 15.94 -48.92 -22.13
C PRO A 107 15.85 -50.22 -22.88
N ASP A 108 16.34 -50.30 -24.13
CA ASP A 108 16.39 -51.48 -24.97
C ASP A 108 17.52 -52.46 -24.58
N GLY A 109 18.34 -52.11 -23.59
CA GLY A 109 19.46 -52.95 -23.11
C GLY A 109 20.77 -52.76 -23.87
N THR A 110 20.82 -51.87 -24.86
CA THR A 110 22.09 -51.53 -25.55
C THR A 110 22.95 -50.60 -24.71
N GLU A 111 24.27 -50.63 -24.90
CA GLU A 111 25.18 -49.72 -24.21
C GLU A 111 24.94 -48.26 -24.67
N ALA A 112 24.78 -47.37 -23.70
CA ALA A 112 24.63 -45.95 -23.98
C ALA A 112 25.97 -45.31 -24.31
N THR A 113 25.98 -44.45 -25.31
CA THR A 113 27.17 -43.65 -25.72
C THR A 113 27.20 -42.24 -25.13
N GLY A 114 26.20 -41.90 -24.34
CA GLY A 114 26.02 -40.59 -23.70
C GLY A 114 25.07 -40.67 -22.52
N PRO A 115 24.56 -39.53 -22.05
CA PRO A 115 23.52 -39.48 -21.01
C PRO A 115 22.29 -40.30 -21.38
N VAL A 116 21.67 -40.94 -20.39
CA VAL A 116 20.41 -41.69 -20.53
C VAL A 116 19.29 -40.89 -19.86
N ASP A 117 18.14 -40.77 -20.51
CA ASP A 117 16.98 -40.10 -19.95
C ASP A 117 16.50 -40.76 -18.66
N ALA A 118 16.37 -39.99 -17.62
CA ALA A 118 15.71 -40.39 -16.39
C ALA A 118 14.22 -40.06 -16.51
N LEU A 119 13.41 -41.13 -16.48
CA LEU A 119 11.96 -41.05 -16.74
C LEU A 119 11.16 -41.21 -15.45
N ASP A 120 9.99 -40.57 -15.42
CA ASP A 120 8.98 -40.87 -14.42
C ASP A 120 8.28 -42.23 -14.69
N PRO A 121 7.39 -42.70 -13.82
CA PRO A 121 6.63 -43.95 -14.06
C PRO A 121 5.75 -43.92 -15.30
N SER A 122 5.38 -42.70 -15.79
CA SER A 122 4.56 -42.52 -16.99
C SER A 122 5.38 -42.40 -18.27
N GLY A 123 6.71 -42.38 -18.17
CA GLY A 123 7.64 -42.30 -19.30
C GLY A 123 8.03 -40.87 -19.70
N ASN A 124 7.69 -39.84 -18.91
CA ASN A 124 8.14 -38.49 -19.17
C ASN A 124 9.55 -38.27 -18.65
N LYS A 125 10.36 -37.52 -19.37
CA LYS A 125 11.70 -37.13 -18.97
C LYS A 125 11.65 -36.15 -17.80
N VAL A 126 12.33 -36.52 -16.69
CA VAL A 126 12.45 -35.67 -15.47
C VAL A 126 13.91 -35.34 -15.15
N GLY A 127 14.86 -35.97 -15.83
CA GLY A 127 16.28 -35.77 -15.65
C GLY A 127 17.11 -36.53 -16.61
N GLU A 128 18.40 -36.68 -16.30
CA GLU A 128 19.38 -37.46 -17.05
C GLU A 128 20.29 -38.23 -16.09
N TYR A 129 20.71 -39.40 -16.53
CA TYR A 129 21.76 -40.19 -15.90
C TYR A 129 23.05 -40.08 -16.68
N THR A 130 24.15 -39.87 -15.98
CA THR A 130 25.52 -40.01 -16.49
C THR A 130 26.30 -40.99 -15.62
N VAL A 131 27.34 -41.59 -16.19
CA VAL A 131 28.25 -42.48 -15.43
C VAL A 131 29.68 -42.06 -15.71
N ASP A 132 30.50 -42.05 -14.69
CA ASP A 132 31.95 -42.02 -14.84
C ASP A 132 32.46 -43.44 -15.00
N PRO A 133 32.95 -43.80 -16.19
CA PRO A 133 33.33 -45.20 -16.48
C PRO A 133 34.55 -45.64 -15.64
N THR A 134 35.35 -44.70 -15.14
CA THR A 134 36.55 -44.99 -14.35
C THR A 134 36.23 -45.33 -12.92
N THR A 135 35.21 -44.65 -12.34
CA THR A 135 34.84 -44.83 -10.95
C THR A 135 33.61 -45.65 -10.74
N GLY A 136 32.78 -45.79 -11.78
CA GLY A 136 31.49 -46.45 -11.72
C GLY A 136 30.43 -45.63 -10.98
N VAL A 137 30.65 -44.36 -10.69
CA VAL A 137 29.65 -43.52 -10.04
C VAL A 137 28.65 -43.02 -11.05
N VAL A 138 27.39 -43.22 -10.76
CA VAL A 138 26.24 -42.74 -11.56
C VAL A 138 25.71 -41.46 -10.93
N THR A 139 25.46 -40.45 -11.78
CA THR A 139 24.85 -39.18 -11.37
C THR A 139 23.49 -39.05 -12.00
N PHE A 140 22.52 -38.71 -11.20
CA PHE A 140 21.20 -38.22 -11.63
C PHE A 140 21.19 -36.69 -11.57
N THR A 141 20.92 -36.05 -12.68
CA THR A 141 20.75 -34.60 -12.79
C THR A 141 19.31 -34.30 -13.20
N PRO A 142 18.49 -33.64 -12.32
CA PRO A 142 17.14 -33.31 -12.70
C PRO A 142 17.10 -32.19 -13.77
N THR A 143 16.32 -32.39 -14.84
CA THR A 143 16.01 -31.34 -15.85
C THR A 143 14.72 -30.60 -15.50
N ASP A 144 13.76 -31.32 -14.90
CA ASP A 144 12.61 -30.72 -14.24
C ASP A 144 12.86 -30.64 -12.72
N LYS A 145 13.31 -29.49 -12.28
CA LYS A 145 13.62 -29.24 -10.86
C LYS A 145 12.38 -29.18 -9.97
N SER A 146 11.18 -29.00 -10.55
CA SER A 146 9.91 -28.98 -9.82
C SER A 146 9.33 -30.36 -9.61
N TYR A 147 9.87 -31.40 -10.30
CA TYR A 147 9.39 -32.74 -10.20
C TYR A 147 9.59 -33.34 -8.80
N LYS A 148 8.59 -33.99 -8.31
CA LYS A 148 8.56 -34.73 -7.05
C LYS A 148 7.85 -36.07 -7.27
N GLY A 149 8.58 -37.14 -7.15
CA GLY A 149 8.05 -38.44 -7.42
C GLY A 149 9.13 -39.49 -7.64
N SER A 150 8.73 -40.69 -8.04
CA SER A 150 9.63 -41.78 -8.33
C SER A 150 10.30 -41.62 -9.69
N VAL A 151 11.56 -42.00 -9.79
CA VAL A 151 12.32 -42.00 -11.05
C VAL A 151 12.64 -43.46 -11.40
N GLN A 152 12.50 -43.84 -12.67
CA GLN A 152 12.88 -45.16 -13.14
C GLN A 152 14.37 -45.40 -12.94
N PRO A 153 14.81 -46.61 -12.47
CA PRO A 153 16.21 -46.88 -12.21
C PRO A 153 17.09 -46.82 -13.46
N ALA A 154 18.28 -46.26 -13.33
CA ALA A 154 19.32 -46.41 -14.33
C ALA A 154 19.86 -47.85 -14.32
N LYS A 155 19.94 -48.49 -15.48
CA LYS A 155 20.64 -49.76 -15.63
C LYS A 155 22.12 -49.51 -15.85
N VAL A 156 22.97 -50.17 -15.03
CA VAL A 156 24.42 -49.99 -15.04
C VAL A 156 25.05 -51.36 -15.28
N GLN A 157 25.99 -51.45 -16.22
CA GLN A 157 26.69 -52.64 -16.60
C GLN A 157 28.20 -52.47 -16.44
N ALA A 158 28.87 -53.53 -16.00
CA ALA A 158 30.31 -53.65 -16.07
C ALA A 158 30.68 -54.97 -16.79
N GLU A 159 31.92 -55.01 -17.25
CA GLU A 159 32.47 -56.17 -17.98
C GLU A 159 33.81 -56.60 -17.31
N ASP A 160 34.00 -57.90 -17.18
CA ASP A 160 35.30 -58.43 -16.77
C ASP A 160 36.32 -58.52 -17.96
N LYS A 161 37.57 -58.89 -17.70
CA LYS A 161 38.59 -59.02 -18.75
C LYS A 161 38.30 -60.14 -19.76
N ASN A 162 37.44 -61.09 -19.41
CA ASN A 162 36.99 -62.14 -20.34
C ASN A 162 35.79 -61.69 -21.18
N GLY A 163 35.24 -60.54 -20.96
CA GLY A 163 34.04 -60.01 -21.66
C GLY A 163 32.72 -60.46 -21.04
N THR A 164 32.74 -61.06 -19.82
CA THR A 164 31.50 -61.43 -19.11
C THR A 164 30.88 -60.17 -18.53
N LYS A 165 29.61 -59.90 -18.92
CA LYS A 165 28.87 -58.73 -18.50
C LYS A 165 28.00 -59.00 -17.28
N VAL A 166 27.94 -58.04 -16.36
CA VAL A 166 27.08 -58.06 -15.19
C VAL A 166 26.39 -56.69 -15.07
N SER A 167 25.11 -56.70 -14.73
CA SER A 167 24.30 -55.49 -14.66
C SER A 167 23.60 -55.36 -13.31
N THR A 168 23.39 -54.12 -12.90
CA THR A 168 22.63 -53.74 -11.71
C THR A 168 21.94 -52.41 -11.94
N THR A 169 21.45 -51.74 -10.89
CA THR A 169 20.74 -50.51 -11.01
C THR A 169 21.22 -49.43 -10.02
N TYR A 170 21.00 -48.20 -10.41
CA TYR A 170 21.03 -47.05 -9.51
C TYR A 170 19.65 -46.41 -9.49
N THR A 171 19.11 -46.13 -8.28
CA THR A 171 17.78 -45.57 -8.11
C THR A 171 17.84 -44.33 -7.19
N PRO A 172 17.64 -43.12 -7.71
CA PRO A 172 17.48 -41.93 -6.88
C PRO A 172 16.06 -41.87 -6.31
N THR A 173 15.94 -41.35 -5.08
CA THR A 173 14.66 -41.01 -4.45
C THR A 173 14.59 -39.51 -4.29
N ILE A 174 13.51 -38.89 -4.80
CA ILE A 174 13.30 -37.43 -4.71
C ILE A 174 12.27 -37.15 -3.62
N VAL A 175 12.68 -36.42 -2.59
CA VAL A 175 11.78 -35.94 -1.53
C VAL A 175 11.23 -34.61 -1.91
N GLY A 176 9.92 -34.53 -2.14
CA GLY A 176 9.24 -33.26 -2.51
C GLY A 176 9.15 -32.32 -1.33
N VAL A 177 9.22 -31.02 -1.63
CA VAL A 177 8.97 -29.91 -0.69
C VAL A 177 7.96 -28.96 -1.28
N THR A 178 7.29 -28.19 -0.41
CA THR A 178 6.26 -27.22 -0.85
C THR A 178 6.53 -25.88 -0.16
N PRO A 179 6.75 -24.82 -0.93
CA PRO A 179 6.88 -23.48 -0.36
C PRO A 179 5.54 -23.04 0.24
N THR A 180 5.59 -22.14 1.23
CA THR A 180 4.43 -21.58 1.93
C THR A 180 4.47 -20.06 1.89
N ALA A 181 3.31 -19.42 2.09
CA ALA A 181 3.21 -17.98 2.15
C ALA A 181 2.12 -17.56 3.15
N THR A 182 2.28 -16.40 3.74
CA THR A 182 1.35 -15.85 4.73
C THR A 182 0.74 -14.56 4.18
N PRO A 183 -0.61 -14.40 4.26
CA PRO A 183 -1.28 -13.15 3.87
C PRO A 183 -0.78 -11.97 4.70
N ALA A 184 -0.71 -10.80 4.05
CA ALA A 184 -0.37 -9.55 4.70
C ALA A 184 -1.57 -8.61 4.71
N THR A 185 -1.73 -7.85 5.79
CA THR A 185 -2.76 -6.82 5.93
C THR A 185 -2.16 -5.55 6.49
N THR A 186 -2.73 -4.42 6.13
CA THR A 186 -2.41 -3.12 6.74
C THR A 186 -3.69 -2.36 7.03
N GLU A 187 -3.63 -1.43 7.97
CA GLU A 187 -4.70 -0.48 8.25
C GLU A 187 -4.07 0.88 8.50
N ASP A 188 -4.53 1.88 7.75
CA ASP A 188 -4.07 3.26 7.91
C ASP A 188 -5.19 4.23 7.49
N VAL A 189 -4.96 5.51 7.74
CA VAL A 189 -5.95 6.54 7.48
C VAL A 189 -6.07 6.86 5.99
N GLN A 190 -7.22 7.35 5.65
CA GLN A 190 -7.61 7.88 4.33
C GLN A 190 -6.52 8.74 3.69
N GLY A 191 -6.23 8.47 2.41
CA GLY A 191 -5.26 9.22 1.61
C GLY A 191 -3.79 8.83 1.80
N LYS A 192 -3.48 7.89 2.71
CA LYS A 192 -2.11 7.46 2.99
C LYS A 192 -1.72 6.23 2.18
N THR A 193 -0.49 6.23 1.65
CA THR A 193 0.13 5.04 1.08
C THR A 193 0.42 4.02 2.18
N GLN A 194 0.10 2.75 1.93
CA GLN A 194 0.31 1.65 2.87
C GLN A 194 1.28 0.62 2.28
N GLU A 195 2.17 0.09 3.10
CA GLU A 195 3.16 -0.90 2.69
C GLU A 195 3.25 -2.04 3.69
N SER A 196 3.42 -3.27 3.19
CA SER A 196 3.66 -4.43 4.05
C SER A 196 4.60 -5.42 3.40
N PRO A 197 5.56 -5.97 4.16
CA PRO A 197 6.26 -7.17 3.73
C PRO A 197 5.26 -8.32 3.56
N VAL A 198 5.41 -9.08 2.48
CA VAL A 198 4.69 -10.31 2.21
C VAL A 198 5.63 -11.47 2.47
N SER A 199 5.23 -12.39 3.34
CA SER A 199 6.11 -13.48 3.78
C SER A 199 5.96 -14.70 2.87
N PHE A 200 7.10 -15.14 2.36
CA PHE A 200 7.25 -16.39 1.62
C PHE A 200 8.34 -17.24 2.29
N GLU A 201 8.09 -18.51 2.47
CA GLU A 201 9.05 -19.46 3.03
C GLU A 201 9.27 -20.63 2.07
N GLY A 202 10.54 -20.99 1.87
CA GLY A 202 10.93 -22.15 1.08
C GLY A 202 10.46 -23.45 1.72
N GLY A 203 10.17 -24.44 0.89
CA GLY A 203 9.78 -25.75 1.36
C GLY A 203 10.95 -26.47 2.06
N LYS A 204 10.67 -27.17 3.16
CA LYS A 204 11.66 -27.88 3.99
C LYS A 204 11.32 -29.33 4.18
N THR A 205 12.36 -30.16 4.37
CA THR A 205 12.25 -31.56 4.72
C THR A 205 13.48 -32.02 5.50
N THR A 206 13.43 -33.21 6.12
CA THR A 206 14.58 -33.80 6.80
C THR A 206 15.02 -35.08 6.05
N ILE A 207 16.27 -35.16 5.64
CA ILE A 207 16.88 -36.32 4.99
C ILE A 207 18.10 -36.77 5.79
N ALA A 208 18.09 -38.01 6.21
CA ALA A 208 19.15 -38.61 7.05
C ALA A 208 19.46 -37.80 8.34
N GLY A 209 18.45 -37.10 8.92
CA GLY A 209 18.60 -36.28 10.12
C GLY A 209 19.03 -34.83 9.88
N GLU A 210 19.29 -34.43 8.63
CA GLU A 210 19.62 -33.07 8.24
C GLU A 210 18.43 -32.35 7.63
N GLU A 211 18.19 -31.10 8.03
CA GLU A 211 17.20 -30.25 7.36
C GLU A 211 17.71 -29.83 5.99
N LYS A 212 16.92 -30.11 4.97
CA LYS A 212 17.14 -29.65 3.59
C LYS A 212 15.99 -28.71 3.20
N SER A 213 16.31 -27.65 2.47
CA SER A 213 15.32 -26.65 2.03
C SER A 213 15.54 -26.26 0.57
N VAL A 214 14.44 -25.88 -0.09
CA VAL A 214 14.48 -25.18 -1.37
C VAL A 214 14.02 -23.75 -1.11
N GLU A 215 14.94 -22.81 -1.19
CA GLU A 215 14.70 -21.40 -0.89
C GLU A 215 13.81 -20.74 -1.94
N ILE A 216 13.11 -19.67 -1.54
CA ILE A 216 12.41 -18.77 -2.45
C ILE A 216 13.44 -18.00 -3.29
N ASP A 217 13.15 -17.81 -4.56
CA ASP A 217 13.91 -16.94 -5.46
C ASP A 217 13.33 -15.52 -5.45
N PRO A 218 13.99 -14.54 -4.81
CA PRO A 218 13.50 -13.16 -4.74
C PRO A 218 13.32 -12.47 -6.11
N ALA A 219 13.98 -12.97 -7.15
CA ALA A 219 13.84 -12.43 -8.51
C ALA A 219 12.47 -12.78 -9.15
N THR A 220 11.70 -13.69 -8.51
CA THR A 220 10.41 -14.16 -9.01
C THR A 220 9.20 -13.47 -8.39
N TYR A 221 9.40 -12.56 -7.44
CA TYR A 221 8.31 -11.83 -6.83
C TYR A 221 7.53 -11.02 -7.87
N THR A 222 6.22 -11.23 -7.91
CA THR A 222 5.33 -10.53 -8.85
C THR A 222 3.92 -10.36 -8.27
N LEU A 223 3.25 -9.31 -8.70
CA LEU A 223 1.80 -9.21 -8.54
C LEU A 223 1.12 -10.06 -9.62
N LEU A 224 -0.08 -10.54 -9.33
CA LEU A 224 -0.95 -11.15 -10.33
C LEU A 224 -2.12 -10.22 -10.62
N GLY A 225 -2.36 -9.97 -11.89
CA GLY A 225 -3.54 -9.28 -12.37
C GLY A 225 -4.82 -10.09 -12.14
N GLU A 226 -5.97 -9.51 -12.44
CA GLU A 226 -7.28 -10.19 -12.35
C GLU A 226 -7.37 -11.42 -13.26
N ASP A 227 -6.62 -11.43 -14.34
CA ASP A 227 -6.47 -12.55 -15.27
C ASP A 227 -5.52 -13.65 -14.77
N GLY A 228 -4.92 -13.45 -13.59
CA GLY A 228 -3.93 -14.35 -13.00
C GLY A 228 -2.54 -14.26 -13.64
N GLN A 229 -2.29 -13.30 -14.54
CA GLN A 229 -0.99 -13.12 -15.16
C GLN A 229 -0.10 -12.16 -14.36
N PRO A 230 1.23 -12.31 -14.45
CA PRO A 230 2.17 -11.39 -13.82
C PRO A 230 1.96 -9.95 -14.28
N ALA A 231 1.93 -9.02 -13.32
CA ALA A 231 1.73 -7.60 -13.54
C ALA A 231 2.69 -6.76 -12.70
N THR A 232 3.12 -5.61 -13.24
CA THR A 232 3.95 -4.64 -12.52
C THR A 232 3.12 -3.70 -11.66
N GLU A 233 1.86 -3.49 -12.05
CA GLU A 233 0.88 -2.67 -11.35
C GLU A 233 -0.51 -3.32 -11.50
N VAL A 234 -1.31 -3.30 -10.45
CA VAL A 234 -2.69 -3.82 -10.43
C VAL A 234 -3.61 -2.73 -9.87
N PRO A 235 -4.74 -2.39 -10.51
CA PRO A 235 -5.72 -1.48 -9.95
C PRO A 235 -6.24 -1.98 -8.61
N ALA A 236 -6.24 -1.09 -7.60
CA ALA A 236 -6.88 -1.36 -6.32
C ALA A 236 -8.33 -0.89 -6.38
N LYS A 237 -9.25 -1.79 -6.04
CA LYS A 237 -10.69 -1.56 -6.17
C LYS A 237 -11.40 -1.65 -4.82
N ASP A 238 -12.49 -0.91 -4.69
CA ASP A 238 -13.44 -1.08 -3.60
C ASP A 238 -14.28 -2.37 -3.77
N PRO A 239 -15.13 -2.75 -2.80
CA PRO A 239 -16.01 -3.92 -2.93
C PRO A 239 -16.97 -3.86 -4.11
N GLU A 240 -17.35 -2.65 -4.57
CA GLU A 240 -18.22 -2.40 -5.71
C GLU A 240 -17.51 -2.47 -7.06
N GLY A 241 -16.17 -2.53 -7.06
CA GLY A 241 -15.32 -2.64 -8.25
C GLY A 241 -14.82 -1.31 -8.81
N ASN A 242 -15.04 -0.18 -8.12
CA ASN A 242 -14.50 1.12 -8.54
C ASN A 242 -13.01 1.19 -8.22
N VAL A 243 -12.21 1.77 -9.11
CA VAL A 243 -10.78 1.95 -8.89
C VAL A 243 -10.55 3.11 -7.92
N ILE A 244 -9.94 2.80 -6.78
CA ILE A 244 -9.63 3.74 -5.69
C ILE A 244 -8.13 3.96 -5.49
N GLY A 245 -7.29 3.17 -6.16
CA GLY A 245 -5.85 3.22 -6.04
C GLY A 245 -5.16 2.23 -6.95
N LYS A 246 -3.93 1.93 -6.63
CA LYS A 246 -3.13 0.93 -7.33
C LYS A 246 -2.24 0.16 -6.36
N TYR A 247 -1.90 -1.06 -6.76
CA TYR A 247 -0.90 -1.90 -6.13
C TYR A 247 0.37 -1.94 -6.95
N THR A 248 1.50 -1.85 -6.27
CA THR A 248 2.83 -2.13 -6.81
C THR A 248 3.59 -3.06 -5.89
N LEU A 249 4.67 -3.66 -6.38
CA LEU A 249 5.53 -4.54 -5.61
C LEU A 249 6.98 -4.04 -5.71
N LYS A 250 7.66 -4.00 -4.57
CA LYS A 250 9.09 -3.72 -4.51
C LYS A 250 9.83 -4.80 -3.71
N THR A 251 11.12 -4.95 -3.94
CA THR A 251 11.96 -5.83 -3.13
C THR A 251 12.84 -4.98 -2.22
N VAL A 252 12.75 -5.22 -0.93
CA VAL A 252 13.54 -4.53 0.10
C VAL A 252 14.23 -5.59 0.94
N ASP A 253 15.56 -5.55 1.04
CA ASP A 253 16.38 -6.52 1.77
C ASP A 253 16.04 -7.98 1.43
N GLY A 254 15.79 -8.26 0.14
CA GLY A 254 15.44 -9.59 -0.36
C GLY A 254 14.01 -10.05 -0.05
N LYS A 255 13.16 -9.18 0.51
CA LYS A 255 11.75 -9.47 0.81
C LYS A 255 10.82 -8.74 -0.14
N ALA A 256 9.73 -9.39 -0.52
CA ALA A 256 8.65 -8.75 -1.25
C ALA A 256 7.91 -7.77 -0.33
N VAL A 257 7.74 -6.54 -0.76
CA VAL A 257 6.95 -5.52 -0.07
C VAL A 257 5.85 -5.05 -1.02
N ALA A 258 4.61 -5.36 -0.68
CA ALA A 258 3.45 -4.88 -1.40
C ALA A 258 3.14 -3.44 -0.97
N VAL A 259 2.81 -2.60 -1.94
CA VAL A 259 2.51 -1.18 -1.75
C VAL A 259 1.12 -0.91 -2.29
N PHE A 260 0.27 -0.31 -1.49
CA PHE A 260 -0.99 0.30 -1.92
C PHE A 260 -0.84 1.81 -1.96
N GLU A 261 -1.14 2.43 -3.09
CA GLU A 261 -1.14 3.88 -3.30
C GLU A 261 -2.55 4.34 -3.66
N PRO A 262 -3.25 5.11 -2.78
CA PRO A 262 -4.58 5.61 -3.08
C PRO A 262 -4.52 6.70 -4.16
N THR A 263 -5.38 6.59 -5.19
CA THR A 263 -5.64 7.64 -6.19
C THR A 263 -6.87 8.45 -5.83
N ASP A 264 -7.89 7.79 -5.25
CA ASP A 264 -9.00 8.46 -4.60
C ASP A 264 -8.68 8.65 -3.11
N LYS A 265 -8.23 9.85 -2.76
CA LYS A 265 -7.87 10.20 -1.38
C LYS A 265 -9.09 10.45 -0.48
N THR A 266 -10.29 10.49 -1.05
CA THR A 266 -11.53 10.66 -0.29
C THR A 266 -12.16 9.33 0.14
N TYR A 267 -11.72 8.22 -0.48
CA TYR A 267 -12.24 6.90 -0.17
C TYR A 267 -11.79 6.42 1.21
N SER A 268 -12.71 5.79 1.93
CA SER A 268 -12.45 5.03 3.16
C SER A 268 -13.28 3.75 3.15
N GLY A 269 -12.73 2.68 3.67
CA GLY A 269 -13.40 1.39 3.70
C GLY A 269 -12.49 0.22 3.36
N GLU A 270 -13.11 -0.89 2.99
CA GLU A 270 -12.45 -2.12 2.59
C GLU A 270 -11.91 -1.99 1.15
N VAL A 271 -10.76 -2.63 0.90
CA VAL A 271 -10.10 -2.68 -0.42
C VAL A 271 -9.99 -4.14 -0.85
N GLN A 272 -10.29 -4.44 -2.10
CA GLN A 272 -10.12 -5.79 -2.63
C GLN A 272 -8.65 -6.21 -2.57
N PRO A 273 -8.34 -7.45 -2.14
CA PRO A 273 -6.97 -7.93 -2.00
C PRO A 273 -6.28 -8.07 -3.36
N VAL A 274 -4.98 -7.84 -3.39
CA VAL A 274 -4.12 -8.20 -4.53
C VAL A 274 -3.41 -9.52 -4.25
N LYS A 275 -3.26 -10.36 -5.28
CA LYS A 275 -2.45 -11.57 -5.21
C LYS A 275 -0.97 -11.25 -5.45
N VAL A 276 -0.13 -11.85 -4.63
CA VAL A 276 1.34 -11.81 -4.75
C VAL A 276 1.84 -13.23 -4.91
N GLN A 277 2.68 -13.46 -5.90
CA GLN A 277 3.29 -14.77 -6.20
C GLN A 277 4.80 -14.70 -6.04
N ALA A 278 5.35 -15.81 -5.56
CA ALA A 278 6.78 -16.10 -5.60
C ALA A 278 6.98 -17.52 -6.17
N LYS A 279 8.20 -17.81 -6.61
CA LYS A 279 8.64 -19.19 -6.93
C LYS A 279 9.85 -19.54 -6.09
N ASP A 280 9.96 -20.82 -5.74
CA ASP A 280 11.21 -21.31 -5.18
C ASP A 280 12.28 -21.47 -6.27
N LYS A 281 13.52 -21.78 -5.87
CA LYS A 281 14.66 -21.96 -6.80
C LYS A 281 14.47 -23.14 -7.77
N ASN A 282 13.47 -23.98 -7.55
CA ASN A 282 13.08 -25.06 -8.44
C ASN A 282 11.93 -24.67 -9.38
N GLY A 283 11.37 -23.46 -9.24
CA GLY A 283 10.30 -22.96 -10.08
C GLY A 283 8.90 -23.29 -9.55
N THR A 284 8.76 -23.88 -8.35
CA THR A 284 7.46 -24.15 -7.73
C THR A 284 6.85 -22.83 -7.25
N ALA A 285 5.67 -22.49 -7.78
CA ALA A 285 4.97 -21.26 -7.43
C ALA A 285 4.20 -21.39 -6.11
N VAL A 286 4.14 -20.27 -5.38
CA VAL A 286 3.32 -20.10 -4.17
C VAL A 286 2.70 -18.71 -4.20
N GLU A 287 1.43 -18.61 -3.81
CA GLU A 287 0.64 -17.39 -3.83
C GLU A 287 0.13 -17.01 -2.44
N THR A 288 -0.03 -15.73 -2.23
CA THR A 288 -0.70 -15.17 -1.06
C THR A 288 -1.38 -13.86 -1.44
N THR A 289 -1.95 -13.16 -0.46
CA THR A 289 -2.65 -11.90 -0.68
C THR A 289 -2.10 -10.78 0.21
N TYR A 290 -2.21 -9.55 -0.29
CA TYR A 290 -2.08 -8.34 0.49
C TYR A 290 -3.40 -7.57 0.46
N THR A 291 -3.88 -7.17 1.64
CA THR A 291 -5.17 -6.47 1.80
C THR A 291 -4.98 -5.24 2.69
N PRO A 292 -5.01 -4.03 2.13
CA PRO A 292 -5.07 -2.80 2.92
C PRO A 292 -6.51 -2.52 3.37
N LYS A 293 -6.65 -1.83 4.50
CA LYS A 293 -7.90 -1.24 4.98
C LYS A 293 -7.71 0.24 5.22
N ILE A 294 -8.69 1.05 4.85
CA ILE A 294 -8.61 2.50 4.92
C ILE A 294 -9.62 3.00 5.97
N THR A 295 -9.11 3.62 7.03
CA THR A 295 -9.94 4.26 8.05
C THR A 295 -10.25 5.71 7.67
N PRO A 296 -11.48 6.21 7.92
CA PRO A 296 -11.86 7.56 7.57
C PRO A 296 -11.11 8.61 8.41
N VAL A 297 -10.82 9.73 7.78
CA VAL A 297 -10.37 10.97 8.44
C VAL A 297 -11.52 11.97 8.33
N THR A 298 -12.07 12.39 9.46
CA THR A 298 -13.20 13.32 9.49
C THR A 298 -12.74 14.63 10.11
N PRO A 299 -12.60 15.71 9.31
CA PRO A 299 -12.38 17.05 9.84
C PRO A 299 -13.61 17.52 10.63
N THR A 300 -13.41 18.42 11.60
CA THR A 300 -14.48 19.02 12.39
C THR A 300 -14.45 20.53 12.25
N ALA A 301 -15.58 21.17 12.55
CA ALA A 301 -15.65 22.64 12.52
C ALA A 301 -16.54 23.17 13.63
N GLU A 302 -16.11 24.28 14.25
CA GLU A 302 -16.83 24.98 15.31
C GLU A 302 -17.32 26.33 14.77
N PRO A 303 -18.54 26.75 15.11
CA PRO A 303 -19.11 28.00 14.65
C PRO A 303 -18.44 29.20 15.29
N ALA A 304 -18.49 30.34 14.58
CA ALA A 304 -18.08 31.62 15.13
C ALA A 304 -19.27 32.56 15.33
N LYS A 305 -19.12 33.49 16.26
CA LYS A 305 -20.09 34.56 16.53
C LYS A 305 -19.35 35.89 16.68
N SER A 306 -20.03 36.96 16.41
CA SER A 306 -19.57 38.29 16.71
C SER A 306 -20.73 39.18 17.22
N GLU A 307 -20.39 40.28 17.85
CA GLU A 307 -21.33 41.30 18.29
C GLU A 307 -20.81 42.65 17.92
N ALA A 308 -21.67 43.49 17.37
CA ALA A 308 -21.36 44.91 17.12
C ALA A 308 -22.60 45.75 17.27
N ILE A 309 -22.40 47.06 17.45
CA ILE A 309 -23.48 48.00 17.46
C ILE A 309 -24.10 48.10 16.06
N GLN A 310 -25.36 48.42 16.01
CA GLN A 310 -26.14 48.67 14.80
C GLN A 310 -25.36 49.43 13.73
N GLY A 311 -25.39 48.93 12.50
CA GLY A 311 -24.75 49.57 11.34
C GLY A 311 -23.24 49.29 11.16
N GLU A 312 -22.56 48.65 12.11
CA GLU A 312 -21.14 48.32 11.98
C GLU A 312 -20.90 47.00 11.23
N THR A 313 -19.78 46.97 10.50
CA THR A 313 -19.25 45.74 9.89
C THR A 313 -18.70 44.82 10.98
N GLN A 314 -19.00 43.54 10.88
CA GLN A 314 -18.58 42.52 11.85
C GLN A 314 -17.72 41.42 11.18
N LYS A 315 -16.83 40.83 11.95
CA LYS A 315 -15.98 39.74 11.50
C LYS A 315 -16.01 38.58 12.49
N GLY A 316 -15.87 37.38 11.96
CA GLY A 316 -15.69 36.18 12.75
C GLY A 316 -15.05 35.06 11.96
N THR A 317 -14.24 34.25 12.66
CA THR A 317 -13.51 33.17 12.04
C THR A 317 -13.95 31.85 12.66
N PRO A 318 -14.78 31.06 11.97
CA PRO A 318 -15.05 29.68 12.38
C PRO A 318 -13.75 28.87 12.46
N THR A 319 -13.70 27.95 13.42
CA THR A 319 -12.51 27.11 13.62
C THR A 319 -12.70 25.78 12.90
N PHE A 320 -11.73 25.41 12.07
CA PHE A 320 -11.69 24.13 11.37
C PHE A 320 -10.52 23.30 11.88
N SER A 321 -10.77 22.05 12.26
CA SER A 321 -9.75 21.14 12.78
C SER A 321 -9.66 19.90 11.88
N PRO A 322 -8.45 19.50 11.45
CA PRO A 322 -8.28 18.27 10.69
C PRO A 322 -8.65 17.05 11.55
N GLY A 323 -9.16 16.00 10.94
CA GLY A 323 -9.44 14.75 11.61
C GLY A 323 -8.17 14.07 12.12
N ASN A 324 -7.05 14.30 11.41
CA ASN A 324 -5.71 13.98 11.86
C ASN A 324 -4.66 14.83 11.13
N THR A 325 -3.41 14.78 11.61
CA THR A 325 -2.30 15.59 11.07
C THR A 325 -1.88 15.23 9.63
N ILE A 326 -2.27 14.06 9.14
CA ILE A 326 -1.92 13.59 7.78
C ILE A 326 -2.79 14.27 6.72
N ALA A 327 -4.01 14.66 7.09
CA ALA A 327 -4.93 15.40 6.23
C ALA A 327 -5.22 16.79 6.84
N PRO A 328 -4.27 17.75 6.80
CA PRO A 328 -4.51 19.10 7.28
C PRO A 328 -5.62 19.78 6.47
N ILE A 329 -6.24 20.83 7.07
CA ILE A 329 -7.15 21.68 6.31
C ILE A 329 -6.36 22.32 5.17
N LYS A 330 -6.88 22.21 3.96
CA LYS A 330 -6.23 22.67 2.74
C LYS A 330 -6.19 24.19 2.70
N GLU A 331 -5.03 24.75 2.39
CA GLU A 331 -4.87 26.19 2.23
C GLU A 331 -5.82 26.75 1.17
N ASN A 332 -6.38 27.94 1.43
CA ASN A 332 -7.32 28.62 0.54
C ASN A 332 -8.59 27.81 0.20
N SER A 333 -8.97 26.85 1.05
CA SER A 333 -10.15 26.01 0.83
C SER A 333 -11.44 26.59 1.39
N TYR A 334 -11.36 27.69 2.18
CA TYR A 334 -12.53 28.22 2.85
C TYR A 334 -13.45 28.94 1.85
N LYS A 335 -14.75 28.60 1.91
CA LYS A 335 -15.78 29.13 1.01
C LYS A 335 -17.07 29.43 1.78
N LEU A 336 -17.83 30.40 1.29
CA LEU A 336 -19.22 30.56 1.67
C LEU A 336 -20.08 29.60 0.86
N LEU A 337 -21.17 29.15 1.47
CA LEU A 337 -22.24 28.46 0.78
C LEU A 337 -23.45 29.39 0.71
N ASP A 338 -24.15 29.35 -0.42
CA ASP A 338 -25.45 30.01 -0.55
C ASP A 338 -26.53 29.26 0.24
N LYS A 339 -27.74 29.78 0.23
CA LYS A 339 -28.88 29.15 0.96
C LYS A 339 -29.31 27.81 0.39
N GLU A 340 -28.95 27.50 -0.84
CA GLU A 340 -29.15 26.20 -1.50
C GLU A 340 -28.00 25.21 -1.21
N GLY A 341 -26.94 25.67 -0.54
CA GLY A 341 -25.76 24.85 -0.21
C GLY A 341 -24.69 24.82 -1.29
N ASN A 342 -24.80 25.62 -2.34
CA ASN A 342 -23.79 25.71 -3.39
C ASN A 342 -22.63 26.61 -2.97
N GLU A 343 -21.42 26.30 -3.44
CA GLU A 343 -20.24 27.11 -3.19
C GLU A 343 -20.34 28.50 -3.87
N VAL A 344 -20.14 29.55 -3.11
CA VAL A 344 -20.04 30.91 -3.63
C VAL A 344 -18.65 31.10 -4.24
N PRO A 345 -18.53 31.57 -5.51
CA PRO A 345 -17.24 31.77 -6.15
C PRO A 345 -16.33 32.71 -5.36
N ALA A 346 -15.01 32.45 -5.39
CA ALA A 346 -14.03 33.25 -4.68
C ALA A 346 -14.13 34.75 -5.05
N GLY A 347 -14.09 35.61 -4.04
CA GLY A 347 -14.21 37.06 -4.20
C GLY A 347 -15.63 37.58 -4.41
N GLN A 348 -16.63 36.70 -4.47
CA GLN A 348 -18.02 37.09 -4.50
C GLN A 348 -18.63 37.11 -3.07
N THR A 349 -19.74 37.80 -2.93
CA THR A 349 -20.50 37.91 -1.68
C THR A 349 -21.80 37.12 -1.78
N THR A 350 -22.33 36.70 -0.64
CA THR A 350 -23.69 36.14 -0.54
C THR A 350 -24.56 37.07 0.31
N PRO A 351 -25.86 37.21 0.02
CA PRO A 351 -26.76 38.02 0.82
C PRO A 351 -26.87 37.52 2.28
N ALA A 352 -26.89 38.48 3.21
CA ALA A 352 -27.27 38.26 4.59
C ALA A 352 -28.73 38.69 4.76
N TYR A 353 -29.55 37.79 5.29
CA TYR A 353 -31.00 38.04 5.42
C TYR A 353 -31.39 38.28 6.87
N ALA A 354 -32.47 38.97 7.05
CA ALA A 354 -33.20 39.10 8.31
C ALA A 354 -33.65 37.70 8.83
N GLU A 355 -34.26 37.64 10.02
CA GLU A 355 -34.76 36.44 10.64
C GLU A 355 -35.82 35.70 9.75
N ASP A 356 -36.53 36.46 8.88
CA ASP A 356 -37.48 35.88 7.92
C ASP A 356 -36.82 35.06 6.79
N GLY A 357 -35.49 35.09 6.65
CA GLY A 357 -34.72 34.39 5.63
C GLY A 357 -34.92 34.91 4.19
N VAL A 358 -35.59 36.06 4.01
CA VAL A 358 -35.98 36.59 2.68
C VAL A 358 -35.53 38.04 2.51
N THR A 359 -35.68 38.89 3.54
CA THR A 359 -35.34 40.31 3.47
C THR A 359 -33.82 40.49 3.54
N PRO A 360 -33.14 40.97 2.47
CA PRO A 360 -31.70 41.21 2.49
C PRO A 360 -31.40 42.45 3.35
N ILE A 361 -30.48 42.28 4.29
CA ILE A 361 -30.06 43.36 5.23
C ILE A 361 -28.56 43.65 5.15
N GLY A 362 -27.83 42.83 4.39
CA GLY A 362 -26.38 42.97 4.24
C GLY A 362 -25.81 41.91 3.32
N THR A 363 -24.51 41.75 3.37
CA THR A 363 -23.76 40.75 2.62
C THR A 363 -22.70 40.08 3.48
N TYR A 364 -22.38 38.84 3.15
CA TYR A 364 -21.24 38.09 3.67
C TYR A 364 -20.15 37.99 2.60
N SER A 365 -18.90 38.21 3.00
CA SER A 365 -17.70 37.84 2.23
C SER A 365 -16.78 36.98 3.08
N ILE A 366 -15.87 36.23 2.46
CA ILE A 366 -14.90 35.37 3.15
C ILE A 366 -13.49 35.58 2.62
N ASN A 367 -12.53 35.54 3.52
CA ASN A 367 -11.13 35.39 3.16
C ASN A 367 -10.82 33.90 2.99
N PRO A 368 -10.55 33.39 1.77
CA PRO A 368 -10.36 31.95 1.52
C PRO A 368 -9.10 31.39 2.19
N ALA A 369 -8.13 32.24 2.54
CA ALA A 369 -6.89 31.80 3.20
C ALA A 369 -7.03 31.63 4.71
N THR A 370 -7.86 32.47 5.36
CA THR A 370 -7.99 32.50 6.83
C THR A 370 -9.32 31.93 7.33
N GLY A 371 -10.33 31.84 6.47
CA GLY A 371 -11.70 31.51 6.87
C GLY A 371 -12.44 32.65 7.59
N GLU A 372 -11.84 33.87 7.69
CA GLU A 372 -12.49 35.04 8.28
C GLU A 372 -13.67 35.46 7.41
N VAL A 373 -14.86 35.44 8.00
CA VAL A 373 -16.10 35.93 7.38
C VAL A 373 -16.34 37.35 7.83
N THR A 374 -16.68 38.21 6.87
CA THR A 374 -17.08 39.61 7.12
C THR A 374 -18.56 39.79 6.78
N PHE A 375 -19.34 40.25 7.75
CA PHE A 375 -20.70 40.72 7.56
C PHE A 375 -20.64 42.23 7.33
N THR A 376 -21.22 42.73 6.23
CA THR A 376 -21.34 44.15 5.91
C THR A 376 -22.81 44.47 5.79
N PRO A 377 -23.38 45.27 6.74
CA PRO A 377 -24.78 45.69 6.67
C PRO A 377 -24.99 46.66 5.51
N THR A 378 -26.04 46.42 4.71
CA THR A 378 -26.55 47.37 3.71
C THR A 378 -27.71 48.19 4.26
N ASP A 379 -28.50 47.58 5.16
CA ASP A 379 -29.49 48.30 5.98
C ASP A 379 -28.90 48.58 7.37
N LYS A 380 -28.36 49.75 7.56
CA LYS A 380 -27.75 50.19 8.83
C LYS A 380 -28.77 50.44 9.94
N SER A 381 -30.06 50.51 9.62
CA SER A 381 -31.11 50.72 10.58
C SER A 381 -31.65 49.42 11.17
N TYR A 382 -31.30 48.28 10.57
CA TYR A 382 -31.76 46.95 11.02
C TYR A 382 -31.18 46.58 12.38
N THR A 383 -32.03 46.10 13.30
CA THR A 383 -31.68 45.72 14.68
C THR A 383 -32.11 44.32 15.06
N GLY A 384 -32.57 43.53 14.10
CA GLY A 384 -33.05 42.17 14.33
C GLY A 384 -31.93 41.11 14.24
N LYS A 385 -32.37 39.85 14.29
CA LYS A 385 -31.47 38.71 14.10
C LYS A 385 -31.08 38.55 12.64
N VAL A 386 -29.83 38.18 12.41
CA VAL A 386 -29.25 37.93 11.08
C VAL A 386 -29.18 36.44 10.84
N THR A 387 -29.56 35.97 9.66
CA THR A 387 -29.36 34.57 9.29
C THR A 387 -27.86 34.23 9.21
N PRO A 388 -27.43 33.10 9.75
CA PRO A 388 -26.02 32.73 9.73
C PRO A 388 -25.45 32.55 8.31
N ALA A 389 -24.18 32.91 8.11
CA ALA A 389 -23.42 32.49 6.94
C ALA A 389 -23.01 31.03 7.09
N ASN A 390 -23.22 30.22 6.07
CA ASN A 390 -22.65 28.86 6.00
C ASN A 390 -21.23 28.92 5.43
N VAL A 391 -20.30 28.29 6.14
CA VAL A 391 -18.87 28.28 5.80
C VAL A 391 -18.40 26.86 5.67
N GLN A 392 -17.70 26.55 4.58
CA GLN A 392 -17.15 25.25 4.30
C GLN A 392 -15.62 25.31 4.24
N GLY A 393 -14.97 24.31 4.81
CA GLY A 393 -13.54 24.04 4.63
C GLY A 393 -13.36 22.63 4.05
N GLU A 394 -12.19 22.35 3.48
CA GLU A 394 -11.82 21.08 2.88
C GLU A 394 -10.45 20.65 3.42
N ASP A 395 -10.29 19.38 3.75
CA ASP A 395 -8.99 18.82 4.13
C ASP A 395 -8.13 18.48 2.91
N ALA A 396 -6.87 18.07 3.14
CA ALA A 396 -5.94 17.71 2.07
C ALA A 396 -6.37 16.47 1.25
N ASN A 397 -7.26 15.64 1.79
CA ASN A 397 -7.85 14.49 1.09
C ASN A 397 -9.09 14.86 0.29
N GLY A 398 -9.60 16.10 0.39
CA GLY A 398 -10.81 16.56 -0.28
C GLY A 398 -12.09 16.32 0.54
N THR A 399 -11.98 15.93 1.82
CA THR A 399 -13.15 15.79 2.70
C THR A 399 -13.62 17.15 3.17
N LYS A 400 -14.90 17.46 2.92
CA LYS A 400 -15.50 18.74 3.24
C LYS A 400 -16.20 18.72 4.59
N VAL A 401 -16.11 19.84 5.32
CA VAL A 401 -16.83 20.06 6.58
C VAL A 401 -17.36 21.50 6.60
N SER A 402 -18.56 21.68 7.15
CA SER A 402 -19.23 22.99 7.18
C SER A 402 -19.65 23.37 8.60
N THR A 403 -19.68 24.68 8.82
CA THR A 403 -20.17 25.30 10.06
C THR A 403 -20.75 26.67 9.74
N THR A 404 -21.03 27.50 10.77
CA THR A 404 -21.67 28.78 10.59
C THR A 404 -20.91 29.94 11.24
N TYR A 405 -21.10 31.14 10.69
CA TYR A 405 -20.80 32.39 11.34
C TYR A 405 -22.09 33.19 11.55
N THR A 406 -22.32 33.67 12.77
CA THR A 406 -23.54 34.40 13.14
C THR A 406 -23.16 35.76 13.76
N PRO A 407 -23.42 36.88 13.07
CA PRO A 407 -23.31 38.23 13.66
C PRO A 407 -24.52 38.54 14.53
N SER A 408 -24.31 39.24 15.64
CA SER A 408 -25.33 39.79 16.51
C SER A 408 -25.31 41.32 16.42
N ILE A 409 -26.47 41.94 16.19
CA ILE A 409 -26.60 43.39 16.11
C ILE A 409 -27.19 43.89 17.43
N ILE A 410 -26.46 44.75 18.09
CA ILE A 410 -26.90 45.42 19.33
C ILE A 410 -27.52 46.76 18.95
N PRO A 411 -28.81 46.97 19.23
CA PRO A 411 -29.48 48.20 18.87
C PRO A 411 -28.98 49.38 19.69
N ALA A 412 -28.86 50.54 19.06
CA ALA A 412 -28.53 51.79 19.69
C ALA A 412 -29.60 52.79 19.32
N GLN A 413 -30.29 53.30 20.31
CA GLN A 413 -31.38 54.28 20.12
C GLN A 413 -30.86 55.67 20.34
N PRO A 414 -30.99 56.60 19.35
CA PRO A 414 -30.66 58.00 19.54
C PRO A 414 -31.53 58.61 20.60
N THR A 415 -30.99 59.57 21.34
CA THR A 415 -31.70 60.35 22.35
C THR A 415 -31.77 61.83 21.97
N ALA A 416 -32.72 62.52 22.58
CA ALA A 416 -32.83 63.98 22.37
C ALA A 416 -33.18 64.67 23.67
N GLU A 417 -32.60 65.85 23.84
CA GLU A 417 -32.91 66.74 24.95
C GLU A 417 -33.71 67.95 24.43
N PRO A 418 -34.80 68.30 25.14
CA PRO A 418 -35.63 69.44 24.70
C PRO A 418 -34.96 70.81 24.92
N ALA A 419 -35.19 71.72 24.03
CA ALA A 419 -34.84 73.10 24.23
C ALA A 419 -36.01 73.89 24.74
N LYS A 420 -35.77 74.84 25.63
CA LYS A 420 -36.79 75.77 26.14
C LYS A 420 -36.27 77.21 26.02
N THR A 421 -37.13 78.10 25.63
CA THR A 421 -36.83 79.55 25.54
C THR A 421 -37.98 80.33 26.18
N VAL A 422 -37.65 81.50 26.68
CA VAL A 422 -38.63 82.48 27.25
C VAL A 422 -38.28 83.81 26.77
N ASP A 423 -39.28 84.53 26.25
CA ASP A 423 -39.06 85.92 25.80
C ASP A 423 -40.37 86.67 25.97
N VAL A 424 -40.35 87.99 25.65
CA VAL A 424 -41.52 88.87 25.76
C VAL A 424 -42.52 88.55 24.63
N GLN A 425 -43.78 88.86 24.88
CA GLN A 425 -44.88 88.72 23.93
C GLN A 425 -44.54 89.34 22.55
N GLY A 426 -44.73 88.52 21.49
CA GLY A 426 -44.47 88.89 20.10
C GLY A 426 -43.00 88.78 19.67
N ALA A 427 -42.06 88.49 20.59
CA ALA A 427 -40.65 88.32 20.23
C ALA A 427 -40.47 86.90 19.55
N THR A 428 -39.66 86.89 18.47
CA THR A 428 -39.25 85.67 17.84
C THR A 428 -38.22 84.99 18.71
N GLN A 429 -38.41 83.67 18.98
CA GLN A 429 -37.54 82.88 19.82
C GLN A 429 -36.84 81.78 18.99
N THR A 430 -35.64 81.45 19.35
CA THR A 430 -34.88 80.42 18.74
C THR A 430 -34.37 79.43 19.80
N GLY A 431 -34.57 78.13 19.58
CA GLY A 431 -34.09 77.08 20.45
C GLY A 431 -33.50 75.93 19.61
N LYS A 432 -32.54 75.28 20.14
CA LYS A 432 -31.95 74.12 19.48
C LYS A 432 -32.00 72.88 20.39
N PRO A 433 -32.94 71.97 20.14
CA PRO A 433 -32.91 70.68 20.79
C PRO A 433 -31.56 69.94 20.50
N VAL A 434 -31.05 69.21 21.47
CA VAL A 434 -29.81 68.46 21.32
C VAL A 434 -30.12 67.03 20.99
N PHE A 435 -29.64 66.59 19.85
CA PHE A 435 -29.73 65.10 19.45
C PHE A 435 -28.40 64.47 19.72
N GLN A 436 -28.45 63.31 20.33
CA GLN A 436 -27.26 62.48 20.62
C GLN A 436 -27.42 61.10 19.94
N GLY A 437 -26.32 60.62 19.42
CA GLY A 437 -26.26 59.27 18.87
C GLY A 437 -26.60 58.22 19.91
N GLY A 438 -27.15 57.09 19.45
CA GLY A 438 -27.46 55.99 20.32
C GLY A 438 -26.20 55.30 20.84
N THR A 439 -26.18 54.90 22.09
CA THR A 439 -25.08 54.12 22.69
C THR A 439 -25.53 52.72 23.07
N ALA A 440 -24.61 51.75 23.06
CA ALA A 440 -24.81 50.38 23.57
C ALA A 440 -23.48 49.82 24.07
N MET A 441 -23.58 48.87 25.01
CA MET A 441 -22.42 48.09 25.45
C MET A 441 -22.18 46.92 24.51
N VAL A 442 -21.00 46.85 23.93
CA VAL A 442 -20.54 45.77 23.03
C VAL A 442 -19.27 45.17 23.61
N ASN A 443 -19.29 43.93 24.02
CA ASN A 443 -18.16 43.21 24.64
C ASN A 443 -17.54 44.00 25.84
N GLY A 444 -18.37 44.71 26.60
CA GLY A 444 -17.95 45.47 27.77
C GLY A 444 -17.42 46.89 27.47
N GLU A 445 -17.44 47.32 26.23
CA GLU A 445 -17.11 48.69 25.80
C GLU A 445 -18.35 49.44 25.36
N GLU A 446 -18.47 50.70 25.73
CA GLU A 446 -19.52 51.60 25.21
C GLU A 446 -19.19 52.02 23.77
N LYS A 447 -20.12 51.74 22.85
CA LYS A 447 -20.06 52.13 21.44
C LYS A 447 -21.20 53.11 21.14
N THR A 448 -20.96 54.03 20.22
CA THR A 448 -21.91 55.11 19.84
C THR A 448 -22.16 55.06 18.34
N VAL A 449 -23.42 55.17 17.96
CA VAL A 449 -23.84 55.46 16.57
C VAL A 449 -24.04 56.97 16.45
N GLU A 450 -23.19 57.63 15.67
CA GLU A 450 -23.24 59.07 15.46
C GLU A 450 -24.53 59.49 14.76
N ILE A 451 -24.99 60.73 15.05
CA ILE A 451 -26.07 61.39 14.29
C ILE A 451 -25.55 61.70 12.89
N ASP A 452 -26.34 61.41 11.87
CA ASP A 452 -26.02 61.75 10.48
C ASP A 452 -26.38 63.24 10.24
N ASP A 453 -25.40 64.10 10.31
CA ASP A 453 -25.53 65.52 10.11
C ASP A 453 -25.98 65.97 8.68
N THR A 454 -25.94 65.02 7.74
CA THR A 454 -26.43 65.20 6.37
C THR A 454 -27.95 65.12 6.25
N VAL A 455 -28.60 64.55 7.25
CA VAL A 455 -30.05 64.42 7.32
C VAL A 455 -30.62 65.63 8.12
N PRO A 456 -31.32 66.55 7.45
CA PRO A 456 -31.82 67.70 8.13
C PRO A 456 -32.91 67.40 9.17
N ALA A 457 -32.86 68.04 10.31
CA ALA A 457 -33.92 68.00 11.31
C ALA A 457 -35.24 68.47 10.74
N LYS A 458 -36.35 67.89 11.19
CA LYS A 458 -37.71 68.28 10.76
C LYS A 458 -38.60 68.48 11.99
N LEU A 459 -39.59 69.37 11.84
CA LEU A 459 -40.72 69.39 12.76
C LEU A 459 -41.66 68.22 12.50
N VAL A 460 -42.31 67.73 13.54
CA VAL A 460 -43.33 66.68 13.42
C VAL A 460 -44.68 67.30 13.69
N ASP A 461 -45.56 67.28 12.72
CA ASP A 461 -46.93 67.77 12.91
C ASP A 461 -47.67 66.80 13.90
N PRO A 462 -48.09 67.30 15.06
CA PRO A 462 -48.71 66.51 16.10
C PRO A 462 -50.07 65.90 15.68
N LYS A 463 -50.72 66.39 14.61
CA LYS A 463 -52.02 65.92 14.12
C LYS A 463 -51.87 64.80 13.09
N THR A 464 -50.88 64.94 12.22
CA THR A 464 -50.70 63.99 11.10
C THR A 464 -49.49 63.07 11.27
N GLY A 465 -48.51 63.44 12.08
CA GLY A 465 -47.24 62.77 12.19
C GLY A 465 -46.26 63.10 11.06
N ASP A 466 -46.63 63.97 10.14
CA ASP A 466 -45.80 64.36 8.99
C ASP A 466 -44.56 65.17 9.40
N LYS A 467 -43.47 64.92 8.71
CA LYS A 467 -42.19 65.63 8.88
C LYS A 467 -42.19 66.87 7.96
N VAL A 468 -42.17 68.09 8.55
CA VAL A 468 -42.30 69.38 7.81
C VAL A 468 -41.20 70.36 8.21
N ASP A 469 -40.88 71.33 7.34
CA ASP A 469 -39.91 72.38 7.65
C ASP A 469 -40.54 73.60 8.35
N SER A 470 -41.86 73.67 8.23
CA SER A 470 -42.65 74.76 8.87
C SER A 470 -43.99 74.18 9.35
N LEU A 471 -44.40 74.57 10.56
CA LEU A 471 -45.66 74.17 11.17
C LEU A 471 -46.32 75.40 11.81
N THR A 472 -47.56 75.73 11.36
CA THR A 472 -48.35 76.77 11.98
C THR A 472 -49.35 76.10 12.94
N VAL A 473 -49.29 76.54 14.19
CA VAL A 473 -50.26 76.18 15.24
C VAL A 473 -51.18 77.37 15.46
N GLU A 474 -52.44 77.14 15.11
CA GLU A 474 -53.47 78.20 15.19
C GLU A 474 -53.64 78.70 16.63
N GLY A 475 -53.57 80.00 16.81
CA GLY A 475 -53.63 80.63 18.11
C GLY A 475 -52.29 80.71 18.88
N GLU A 476 -51.21 80.11 18.38
CA GLU A 476 -49.90 80.14 18.98
C GLU A 476 -48.89 80.86 18.10
N GLY A 477 -48.66 80.42 16.86
CA GLY A 477 -47.68 80.96 15.95
C GLY A 477 -47.15 79.94 14.95
N THR A 478 -46.02 80.29 14.31
CA THR A 478 -45.37 79.45 13.31
C THR A 478 -43.96 79.04 13.78
N TYR A 479 -43.74 77.73 13.76
CA TYR A 479 -42.43 77.10 13.97
C TYR A 479 -41.78 76.85 12.63
N THR A 480 -40.51 77.09 12.52
CA THR A 480 -39.67 76.64 11.38
C THR A 480 -38.40 75.99 11.89
N VAL A 481 -37.87 75.02 11.18
CA VAL A 481 -36.64 74.38 11.55
C VAL A 481 -35.59 74.55 10.47
N ALA A 482 -34.38 74.97 10.88
CA ALA A 482 -33.21 75.00 10.03
C ALA A 482 -32.60 73.62 9.89
N PRO A 483 -31.82 73.36 8.82
CA PRO A 483 -31.14 72.06 8.62
C PRO A 483 -30.31 71.56 9.80
N ASP A 484 -29.70 72.46 10.57
CA ASP A 484 -28.90 72.22 11.76
C ASP A 484 -29.70 71.91 13.03
N GLY A 485 -31.04 71.80 12.93
CA GLY A 485 -31.94 71.56 14.03
C GLY A 485 -32.33 72.77 14.86
N THR A 486 -31.90 73.97 14.49
CA THR A 486 -32.34 75.20 15.15
C THR A 486 -33.81 75.46 14.80
N VAL A 487 -34.66 75.49 15.81
CA VAL A 487 -36.09 75.81 15.68
C VAL A 487 -36.31 77.30 15.97
N THR A 488 -36.99 78.03 15.06
CA THR A 488 -37.45 79.34 15.25
C THR A 488 -38.94 79.33 15.43
N PHE A 489 -39.40 79.98 16.51
CA PHE A 489 -40.82 80.22 16.80
C PHE A 489 -41.15 81.67 16.61
N LYS A 490 -42.09 81.95 15.73
CA LYS A 490 -42.64 83.28 15.52
C LYS A 490 -44.10 83.26 16.06
N PRO A 491 -44.29 83.83 17.26
CA PRO A 491 -45.62 83.86 17.87
C PRO A 491 -46.60 84.78 17.11
N GLU A 492 -47.90 84.47 17.26
CA GLU A 492 -48.94 85.42 16.90
C GLU A 492 -48.88 86.57 17.85
N PRO A 493 -49.25 87.84 17.40
CA PRO A 493 -49.07 89.06 18.20
C PRO A 493 -49.72 89.06 19.57
N GLN A 494 -50.78 88.24 19.75
CA GLN A 494 -51.53 88.18 21.00
C GLN A 494 -51.27 86.96 21.83
N PHE A 495 -50.34 86.04 21.35
CA PHE A 495 -50.02 84.82 22.05
C PHE A 495 -49.23 85.06 23.33
N THR A 496 -49.72 84.51 24.41
CA THR A 496 -49.08 84.45 25.73
C THR A 496 -49.28 83.05 26.30
N GLY A 497 -48.15 82.35 26.58
CA GLY A 497 -48.23 81.01 27.08
C GLY A 497 -46.87 80.42 27.43
#